data_c0d2bb8ff0001dc7e27ffb66a9942f94
#
_entry.id   c0d2bb8ff0001dc7e27ffb66a9942f94
#
_cell.length_a   1.000
_cell.length_b   1.000
_cell.length_c   1.000
_cell.angle_alpha   90.00
_cell.angle_beta   90.00
_cell.angle_gamma   90.00
#
_symmetry.space_group_name_H-M   'P 1'
#
loop_
_entity.id
_entity.type
_entity.pdbx_description
1 polymer ?
#
loop_
_entity_poly.entity_id
_entity_poly.type
_entity_poly.pdbx_seq_one_letter_code
_entity_poly.pdbx_strand_id
1 'polypeptide(L)'
;MYMGMPPQLSAEERNAALEKAKHSRQVRSVVKVRVKSGELSLADVFKLADTDPIVGKMRVAELLAALSGVGKIRANLIMERLNISSTRRIQGLGKHQIAALISEFVPSISRGKLVVLSGPGGVGKSTIAAYVRKHKSFWVSVSSTTRKPRPNEKNGVDYFFLTDQEFDEEIARNHFLEWAHFAGSRYGTPREPVERVLASGANVLLEIEIEGAKQVKAQTPEAILVFLEPPSWEELVSRLEKRATDSEQRRAERLALAQEELAAASFFDHRLVNDQVENVVKKLLSLASAH
;
A
#
# COMPACT_ATOMS: atom_id res chain seq x y z
N MET A 1 -49.30 -47.69 10.12
CA MET A 1 -48.05 -46.95 10.17
C MET A 1 -47.71 -46.68 11.63
N TYR A 2 -46.87 -47.48 12.27
CA TYR A 2 -46.47 -47.31 13.67
C TYR A 2 -45.43 -46.16 13.71
N MET A 3 -45.84 -45.00 14.25
CA MET A 3 -44.86 -43.99 14.69
C MET A 3 -44.25 -44.51 15.97
N GLY A 4 -43.03 -45.07 15.89
CA GLY A 4 -42.26 -45.46 17.05
C GLY A 4 -41.96 -44.21 17.91
N MET A 5 -42.33 -44.23 19.20
CA MET A 5 -41.92 -43.25 20.16
C MET A 5 -40.38 -43.16 20.17
N PRO A 6 -39.80 -41.94 20.20
CA PRO A 6 -38.34 -41.81 20.32
C PRO A 6 -37.85 -42.50 21.62
N PRO A 7 -36.72 -43.19 21.61
CA PRO A 7 -36.21 -43.90 22.78
C PRO A 7 -36.07 -42.93 23.97
N GLN A 8 -36.68 -43.31 25.13
CA GLN A 8 -36.60 -42.53 26.34
C GLN A 8 -35.19 -42.71 26.94
N LEU A 9 -34.39 -41.65 26.96
CA LEU A 9 -33.09 -41.61 27.60
C LEU A 9 -33.23 -41.86 29.13
N SER A 10 -32.34 -42.63 29.69
CA SER A 10 -32.21 -42.76 31.16
C SER A 10 -31.87 -41.42 31.86
N ALA A 11 -32.09 -41.34 33.16
CA ALA A 11 -31.72 -40.13 33.90
C ALA A 11 -30.24 -39.79 33.79
N GLU A 12 -29.37 -40.78 33.79
CA GLU A 12 -27.90 -40.62 33.63
C GLU A 12 -27.55 -40.12 32.22
N GLU A 13 -28.14 -40.67 31.20
CA GLU A 13 -27.92 -40.21 29.81
C GLU A 13 -28.42 -38.78 29.57
N ARG A 14 -29.54 -38.38 30.21
CA ARG A 14 -30.01 -36.99 30.19
C ARG A 14 -29.03 -36.04 30.87
N ASN A 15 -28.54 -36.40 32.04
CA ASN A 15 -27.52 -35.58 32.77
C ASN A 15 -26.23 -35.45 31.95
N ALA A 16 -25.73 -36.53 31.39
CA ALA A 16 -24.55 -36.52 30.54
C ALA A 16 -24.75 -35.63 29.28
N ALA A 17 -25.94 -35.68 28.67
CA ALA A 17 -26.28 -34.81 27.53
C ALA A 17 -26.37 -33.34 27.91
N LEU A 18 -26.92 -33.04 29.12
CA LEU A 18 -27.00 -31.67 29.63
C LEU A 18 -25.60 -31.08 29.91
N GLU A 19 -24.72 -31.83 30.57
CA GLU A 19 -23.32 -31.39 30.81
C GLU A 19 -22.56 -31.18 29.51
N LYS A 20 -22.68 -32.05 28.54
CA LYS A 20 -22.11 -31.91 27.21
C LYS A 20 -22.65 -30.67 26.48
N ALA A 21 -23.94 -30.39 26.58
CA ALA A 21 -24.53 -29.18 26.01
C ALA A 21 -24.06 -27.90 26.69
N LYS A 22 -23.92 -27.94 28.03
CA LYS A 22 -23.38 -26.83 28.82
C LYS A 22 -21.94 -26.54 28.47
N HIS A 23 -21.08 -27.56 28.42
CA HIS A 23 -19.70 -27.44 27.99
C HIS A 23 -19.59 -26.85 26.57
N SER A 24 -20.39 -27.37 25.63
CA SER A 24 -20.39 -26.86 24.25
C SER A 24 -20.81 -25.39 24.16
N ARG A 25 -21.78 -24.93 24.97
CA ARG A 25 -22.16 -23.50 25.03
C ARG A 25 -21.04 -22.65 25.61
N GLN A 26 -20.34 -23.13 26.63
CA GLN A 26 -19.23 -22.43 27.28
C GLN A 26 -18.07 -22.23 26.30
N VAL A 27 -17.61 -23.28 25.60
CA VAL A 27 -16.54 -23.20 24.60
C VAL A 27 -16.91 -22.19 23.51
N ARG A 28 -18.11 -22.27 22.94
CA ARG A 28 -18.55 -21.32 21.90
C ARG A 28 -18.65 -19.88 22.42
N SER A 29 -19.03 -19.68 23.69
CA SER A 29 -19.07 -18.36 24.32
C SER A 29 -17.67 -17.77 24.44
N VAL A 30 -16.70 -18.55 24.89
CA VAL A 30 -15.29 -18.13 24.99
C VAL A 30 -14.74 -17.73 23.62
N VAL A 31 -14.95 -18.57 22.58
CA VAL A 31 -14.52 -18.24 21.22
C VAL A 31 -15.11 -16.91 20.74
N LYS A 32 -16.41 -16.68 20.96
CA LYS A 32 -17.07 -15.41 20.56
C LYS A 32 -16.52 -14.20 21.30
N VAL A 33 -16.21 -14.33 22.58
CA VAL A 33 -15.60 -13.23 23.38
C VAL A 33 -14.21 -12.90 22.85
N ARG A 34 -13.38 -13.90 22.60
CA ARG A 34 -12.00 -13.72 22.08
C ARG A 34 -11.98 -13.15 20.67
N VAL A 35 -12.95 -13.52 19.83
CA VAL A 35 -13.13 -12.94 18.48
C VAL A 35 -13.58 -11.48 18.59
N LYS A 36 -14.51 -11.17 19.50
CA LYS A 36 -14.99 -9.80 19.74
C LYS A 36 -13.90 -8.86 20.25
N SER A 37 -13.01 -9.36 21.11
CA SER A 37 -11.86 -8.60 21.64
C SER A 37 -10.70 -8.47 20.64
N GLY A 38 -10.72 -9.19 19.50
CA GLY A 38 -9.61 -9.23 18.54
C GLY A 38 -8.47 -10.16 18.95
N GLU A 39 -8.60 -10.92 20.05
CA GLU A 39 -7.61 -11.90 20.49
C GLU A 39 -7.53 -13.12 19.55
N LEU A 40 -8.63 -13.49 18.91
CA LEU A 40 -8.69 -14.52 17.86
C LEU A 40 -9.16 -13.90 16.56
N SER A 41 -8.36 -14.10 15.49
CA SER A 41 -8.77 -13.80 14.13
C SER A 41 -9.71 -14.87 13.58
N LEU A 42 -10.43 -14.58 12.47
CA LEU A 42 -11.22 -15.59 11.75
C LEU A 42 -10.34 -16.78 11.28
N ALA A 43 -9.12 -16.50 10.83
CA ALA A 43 -8.18 -17.54 10.41
C ALA A 43 -7.83 -18.49 11.57
N ASP A 44 -7.65 -17.94 12.78
CA ASP A 44 -7.37 -18.76 13.97
C ASP A 44 -8.58 -19.62 14.35
N VAL A 45 -9.80 -19.07 14.25
CA VAL A 45 -11.02 -19.83 14.52
C VAL A 45 -11.20 -20.96 13.50
N PHE A 46 -10.90 -20.74 12.23
CA PHE A 46 -10.98 -21.81 11.22
C PHE A 46 -9.95 -22.91 11.46
N LYS A 47 -8.71 -22.59 11.84
CA LYS A 47 -7.71 -23.56 12.27
C LYS A 47 -8.15 -24.33 13.52
N LEU A 48 -8.74 -23.65 14.50
CA LEU A 48 -9.26 -24.27 15.71
C LEU A 48 -10.42 -25.23 15.40
N ALA A 49 -11.26 -24.91 14.43
CA ALA A 49 -12.37 -25.74 14.01
C ALA A 49 -11.97 -27.07 13.37
N ASP A 50 -10.73 -27.16 12.85
CA ASP A 50 -10.18 -28.41 12.32
C ASP A 50 -9.84 -29.41 13.44
N THR A 51 -9.52 -28.95 14.65
CA THR A 51 -9.10 -29.75 15.78
C THR A 51 -10.17 -29.87 16.88
N ASP A 52 -11.06 -28.87 17.01
CA ASP A 52 -12.16 -28.86 18.01
C ASP A 52 -13.53 -28.99 17.33
N PRO A 53 -14.19 -30.18 17.45
CA PRO A 53 -15.52 -30.39 16.90
C PRO A 53 -16.62 -29.49 17.44
N ILE A 54 -16.46 -28.91 18.64
CA ILE A 54 -17.42 -27.95 19.21
C ILE A 54 -17.38 -26.65 18.45
N VAL A 55 -16.17 -26.18 18.11
CA VAL A 55 -15.94 -24.99 17.29
C VAL A 55 -16.37 -25.26 15.84
N GLY A 56 -16.00 -26.40 15.27
CA GLY A 56 -16.41 -26.81 13.93
C GLY A 56 -17.93 -26.84 13.72
N LYS A 57 -18.68 -27.18 14.77
CA LYS A 57 -20.16 -27.20 14.75
C LYS A 57 -20.82 -25.85 15.00
N MET A 58 -20.07 -24.76 15.25
CA MET A 58 -20.64 -23.39 15.33
C MET A 58 -21.22 -22.99 13.99
N ARG A 59 -22.33 -22.20 14.02
CA ARG A 59 -22.87 -21.60 12.80
C ARG A 59 -21.97 -20.43 12.36
N VAL A 60 -21.72 -20.32 11.07
CA VAL A 60 -20.95 -19.21 10.50
C VAL A 60 -21.58 -17.87 10.83
N ALA A 61 -22.90 -17.76 10.76
CA ALA A 61 -23.64 -16.55 11.14
C ALA A 61 -23.38 -16.10 12.59
N GLU A 62 -23.26 -17.06 13.53
CA GLU A 62 -22.99 -16.75 14.95
C GLU A 62 -21.54 -16.27 15.16
N LEU A 63 -20.60 -16.85 14.41
CA LEU A 63 -19.20 -16.43 14.43
C LEU A 63 -19.05 -15.01 13.87
N LEU A 64 -19.62 -14.74 12.69
CA LEU A 64 -19.53 -13.43 12.05
C LEU A 64 -20.20 -12.33 12.89
N ALA A 65 -21.38 -12.62 13.47
CA ALA A 65 -22.09 -11.67 14.33
C ALA A 65 -21.34 -11.38 15.66
N ALA A 66 -20.34 -12.17 16.03
CA ALA A 66 -19.49 -11.93 17.19
C ALA A 66 -18.32 -10.98 16.89
N LEU A 67 -17.99 -10.74 15.62
CA LEU A 67 -16.94 -9.79 15.25
C LEU A 67 -17.33 -8.36 15.61
N SER A 68 -16.36 -7.57 16.05
CA SER A 68 -16.58 -6.15 16.35
C SER A 68 -17.09 -5.41 15.11
N GLY A 69 -18.17 -4.64 15.27
CA GLY A 69 -18.80 -3.90 14.17
C GLY A 69 -19.62 -4.76 13.19
N VAL A 70 -19.82 -6.07 13.47
CA VAL A 70 -20.65 -6.95 12.64
C VAL A 70 -21.87 -7.42 13.42
N GLY A 71 -23.02 -6.82 13.15
CA GLY A 71 -24.29 -7.28 13.67
C GLY A 71 -24.88 -8.44 12.86
N LYS A 72 -25.97 -9.04 13.34
CA LYS A 72 -26.65 -10.17 12.69
C LYS A 72 -27.05 -9.88 11.22
N ILE A 73 -27.51 -8.65 10.93
CA ILE A 73 -27.94 -8.25 9.57
C ILE A 73 -26.74 -8.28 8.64
N ARG A 74 -25.63 -7.64 9.03
CA ARG A 74 -24.40 -7.61 8.23
C ARG A 74 -23.80 -8.99 8.04
N ALA A 75 -23.82 -9.84 9.07
CA ALA A 75 -23.36 -11.22 8.97
C ALA A 75 -24.13 -12.00 7.89
N ASN A 76 -25.47 -11.87 7.85
CA ASN A 76 -26.29 -12.53 6.85
C ASN A 76 -26.04 -12.00 5.43
N LEU A 77 -25.91 -10.69 5.25
CA LEU A 77 -25.56 -10.07 3.95
C LEU A 77 -24.20 -10.56 3.41
N ILE A 78 -23.20 -10.69 4.29
CA ILE A 78 -21.90 -11.24 3.92
C ILE A 78 -22.03 -12.69 3.47
N MET A 79 -22.77 -13.51 4.22
CA MET A 79 -22.98 -14.92 3.88
C MET A 79 -23.71 -15.07 2.55
N GLU A 80 -24.73 -14.28 2.29
CA GLU A 80 -25.50 -14.27 1.03
C GLU A 80 -24.59 -13.91 -0.16
N ARG A 81 -23.80 -12.83 -0.05
CA ARG A 81 -22.85 -12.40 -1.08
C ARG A 81 -21.78 -13.45 -1.39
N LEU A 82 -21.36 -14.21 -0.38
CA LEU A 82 -20.35 -15.26 -0.53
C LEU A 82 -20.97 -16.65 -0.84
N ASN A 83 -22.27 -16.72 -1.15
CA ASN A 83 -23.00 -17.94 -1.41
C ASN A 83 -22.84 -18.97 -0.27
N ILE A 84 -22.93 -18.52 0.99
CA ILE A 84 -22.87 -19.36 2.17
C ILE A 84 -24.28 -19.45 2.78
N SER A 85 -24.83 -20.66 2.88
CA SER A 85 -26.15 -20.89 3.50
C SER A 85 -26.21 -20.35 4.93
N SER A 86 -27.29 -19.70 5.33
CA SER A 86 -27.52 -19.15 6.67
C SER A 86 -27.42 -20.19 7.81
N THR A 87 -27.60 -21.47 7.48
CA THR A 87 -27.48 -22.58 8.42
C THR A 87 -26.11 -23.23 8.41
N ARG A 88 -25.17 -22.79 7.55
CA ARG A 88 -23.86 -23.39 7.38
C ARG A 88 -23.07 -23.38 8.68
N ARG A 89 -22.40 -24.49 8.97
CA ARG A 89 -21.47 -24.64 10.09
C ARG A 89 -20.04 -24.44 9.59
N ILE A 90 -19.13 -24.05 10.49
CA ILE A 90 -17.72 -23.77 10.16
C ILE A 90 -17.06 -24.97 9.47
N GLN A 91 -17.19 -26.16 10.02
CA GLN A 91 -16.66 -27.41 9.45
C GLN A 91 -17.20 -27.77 8.05
N GLY A 92 -18.27 -27.12 7.60
CA GLY A 92 -18.86 -27.34 6.28
C GLY A 92 -18.47 -26.28 5.24
N LEU A 93 -17.56 -25.38 5.58
CA LEU A 93 -17.03 -24.39 4.63
C LEU A 93 -16.00 -25.01 3.70
N GLY A 94 -16.08 -24.72 2.41
CA GLY A 94 -15.05 -25.05 1.44
C GLY A 94 -13.86 -24.10 1.53
N LYS A 95 -12.68 -24.51 1.05
CA LYS A 95 -11.44 -23.70 1.08
C LYS A 95 -11.62 -22.30 0.46
N HIS A 96 -12.37 -22.19 -0.64
CA HIS A 96 -12.67 -20.91 -1.29
C HIS A 96 -13.56 -20.01 -0.42
N GLN A 97 -14.56 -20.57 0.28
CA GLN A 97 -15.41 -19.82 1.18
C GLN A 97 -14.66 -19.32 2.42
N ILE A 98 -13.74 -20.14 2.97
CA ILE A 98 -12.84 -19.74 4.06
C ILE A 98 -11.95 -18.58 3.62
N ALA A 99 -11.29 -18.69 2.46
CA ALA A 99 -10.43 -17.63 1.92
C ALA A 99 -11.22 -16.33 1.70
N ALA A 100 -12.42 -16.41 1.11
CA ALA A 100 -13.30 -15.28 0.88
C ALA A 100 -13.76 -14.61 2.20
N LEU A 101 -14.13 -15.40 3.22
CA LEU A 101 -14.47 -14.88 4.54
C LEU A 101 -13.29 -14.21 5.22
N ILE A 102 -12.08 -14.76 5.15
CA ILE A 102 -10.87 -14.14 5.70
C ILE A 102 -10.61 -12.81 4.99
N SER A 103 -10.66 -12.80 3.66
CA SER A 103 -10.46 -11.61 2.83
C SER A 103 -11.48 -10.49 3.12
N GLU A 104 -12.74 -10.83 3.46
CA GLU A 104 -13.77 -9.86 3.83
C GLU A 104 -13.45 -9.08 5.10
N PHE A 105 -12.71 -9.68 6.03
CA PHE A 105 -12.39 -9.11 7.34
C PHE A 105 -10.89 -8.80 7.53
N VAL A 106 -10.05 -9.19 6.61
CA VAL A 106 -8.75 -8.54 6.49
C VAL A 106 -9.08 -7.09 6.16
N PRO A 107 -8.64 -6.08 6.96
CA PRO A 107 -8.72 -4.72 6.52
C PRO A 107 -8.12 -4.73 5.12
N SER A 108 -8.88 -4.34 4.10
CA SER A 108 -8.27 -4.00 2.83
C SER A 108 -7.36 -2.83 3.18
N ILE A 109 -6.09 -3.12 3.41
CA ILE A 109 -5.08 -2.09 3.43
C ILE A 109 -5.23 -1.49 2.04
N SER A 110 -5.93 -0.36 1.96
CA SER A 110 -6.08 0.33 0.68
C SER A 110 -4.65 0.53 0.20
N ARG A 111 -4.36 0.04 -1.01
CA ARG A 111 -3.05 0.26 -1.64
C ARG A 111 -2.67 1.72 -1.43
N GLY A 112 -1.46 1.96 -0.96
CA GLY A 112 -0.94 3.31 -0.82
C GLY A 112 -0.95 4.05 -2.16
N LYS A 113 -0.95 5.37 -2.14
CA LYS A 113 -0.91 6.20 -3.34
C LYS A 113 0.51 6.41 -3.82
N LEU A 114 0.68 6.37 -5.13
CA LEU A 114 1.92 6.72 -5.81
C LEU A 114 1.89 8.19 -6.17
N VAL A 115 2.78 8.99 -5.59
CA VAL A 115 2.95 10.42 -5.86
C VAL A 115 4.28 10.61 -6.58
N VAL A 116 4.26 11.28 -7.70
CA VAL A 116 5.45 11.62 -8.49
C VAL A 116 5.70 13.12 -8.35
N LEU A 117 6.87 13.49 -7.86
CA LEU A 117 7.34 14.87 -7.77
C LEU A 117 8.36 15.11 -8.88
N SER A 118 8.04 15.99 -9.80
CA SER A 118 8.93 16.43 -10.85
C SER A 118 9.01 17.96 -10.91
N GLY A 119 9.82 18.49 -11.79
CA GLY A 119 10.02 19.93 -11.97
C GLY A 119 11.46 20.24 -12.36
N PRO A 120 11.77 21.49 -12.66
CA PRO A 120 13.08 21.87 -13.20
C PRO A 120 14.23 21.59 -12.25
N GLY A 121 15.40 21.36 -12.85
CA GLY A 121 16.65 21.23 -12.10
C GLY A 121 16.85 22.45 -11.20
N GLY A 122 17.17 22.23 -9.89
CA GLY A 122 17.40 23.33 -8.93
C GLY A 122 16.14 23.89 -8.25
N VAL A 123 14.93 23.43 -8.61
CA VAL A 123 13.68 23.88 -8.00
C VAL A 123 13.51 23.47 -6.54
N GLY A 124 14.26 22.46 -6.06
CA GLY A 124 14.22 22.01 -4.65
C GLY A 124 13.56 20.66 -4.42
N LYS A 125 13.37 19.83 -5.46
CA LYS A 125 12.78 18.48 -5.35
C LYS A 125 13.38 17.66 -4.21
N SER A 126 14.70 17.54 -4.16
CA SER A 126 15.40 16.72 -3.16
C SER A 126 15.25 17.26 -1.73
N THR A 127 15.13 18.59 -1.57
CA THR A 127 14.80 19.20 -0.27
C THR A 127 13.41 18.77 0.19
N ILE A 128 12.40 18.89 -0.69
CA ILE A 128 11.03 18.43 -0.40
C ILE A 128 11.01 16.94 -0.08
N ALA A 129 11.68 16.10 -0.89
CA ALA A 129 11.76 14.66 -0.66
C ALA A 129 12.39 14.33 0.71
N ALA A 130 13.44 15.04 1.12
CA ALA A 130 14.06 14.89 2.43
C ALA A 130 13.12 15.23 3.61
N TYR A 131 12.25 16.23 3.44
CA TYR A 131 11.22 16.54 4.44
C TYR A 131 10.11 15.50 4.46
N VAL A 132 9.62 15.05 3.29
CA VAL A 132 8.60 13.99 3.18
C VAL A 132 9.10 12.69 3.80
N ARG A 133 10.38 12.34 3.66
CA ARG A 133 10.99 11.13 4.25
C ARG A 133 10.87 11.05 5.78
N LYS A 134 10.66 12.19 6.45
CA LYS A 134 10.44 12.24 7.91
C LYS A 134 9.02 11.86 8.32
N HIS A 135 8.08 11.78 7.38
CA HIS A 135 6.69 11.45 7.65
C HIS A 135 6.45 9.94 7.53
N LYS A 136 5.88 9.34 8.59
CA LYS A 136 5.63 7.88 8.66
C LYS A 136 4.64 7.36 7.60
N SER A 137 3.79 8.24 7.05
CA SER A 137 2.80 7.89 6.02
C SER A 137 3.37 7.80 4.61
N PHE A 138 4.64 8.18 4.43
CA PHE A 138 5.32 8.14 3.14
C PHE A 138 6.65 7.41 3.18
N TRP A 139 6.92 6.68 2.14
CA TRP A 139 8.24 6.20 1.79
C TRP A 139 8.72 6.92 0.53
N VAL A 140 9.95 7.42 0.54
CA VAL A 140 10.57 8.06 -0.61
C VAL A 140 11.47 7.05 -1.29
N SER A 141 11.23 6.80 -2.57
CA SER A 141 12.01 5.82 -3.34
C SER A 141 13.48 6.18 -3.42
N VAL A 142 14.33 5.17 -3.54
CA VAL A 142 15.75 5.30 -3.85
C VAL A 142 15.93 4.85 -5.31
N SER A 143 16.32 5.78 -6.18
CA SER A 143 16.53 5.50 -7.60
C SER A 143 17.88 4.84 -7.85
N SER A 144 17.99 4.08 -8.92
CA SER A 144 19.26 3.60 -9.48
C SER A 144 19.86 4.62 -10.44
N THR A 145 21.19 4.67 -10.55
CA THR A 145 21.87 5.54 -11.53
C THR A 145 23.20 4.96 -11.98
N THR A 146 23.59 5.25 -13.23
CA THR A 146 24.93 4.96 -13.76
C THR A 146 25.93 6.06 -13.48
N ARG A 147 25.49 7.16 -12.86
CA ARG A 147 26.37 8.26 -12.42
C ARG A 147 27.23 7.79 -11.25
N LYS A 148 28.51 8.15 -11.29
CA LYS A 148 29.40 7.93 -10.15
C LYS A 148 28.91 8.67 -8.89
N PRO A 149 29.05 8.08 -7.69
CA PRO A 149 28.67 8.73 -6.44
C PRO A 149 29.44 10.04 -6.23
N ARG A 150 28.78 11.04 -5.67
CA ARG A 150 29.43 12.27 -5.19
C ARG A 150 30.04 12.02 -3.81
N PRO A 151 30.97 12.89 -3.36
CA PRO A 151 31.43 12.87 -1.97
C PRO A 151 30.22 12.91 -1.02
N ASN A 152 30.20 12.00 -0.03
CA ASN A 152 29.13 11.82 0.97
C ASN A 152 27.83 11.13 0.50
N GLU A 153 27.66 10.79 -0.77
CA GLU A 153 26.55 9.93 -1.20
C GLU A 153 26.83 8.45 -0.86
N LYS A 154 25.81 7.74 -0.39
CA LYS A 154 25.89 6.35 0.05
C LYS A 154 25.02 5.45 -0.82
N ASN A 155 25.59 4.33 -1.27
CA ASN A 155 24.85 3.31 -2.02
C ASN A 155 23.69 2.75 -1.20
N GLY A 156 22.50 2.63 -1.85
CA GLY A 156 21.28 2.16 -1.22
C GLY A 156 20.57 3.16 -0.31
N VAL A 157 21.11 4.38 -0.15
CA VAL A 157 20.54 5.47 0.65
C VAL A 157 20.16 6.65 -0.22
N ASP A 158 21.15 7.17 -0.96
CA ASP A 158 20.96 8.31 -1.88
C ASP A 158 20.55 7.78 -3.27
N TYR A 159 21.31 6.80 -3.76
CA TYR A 159 21.06 6.06 -5.01
C TYR A 159 21.55 4.62 -4.88
N PHE A 160 21.04 3.74 -5.75
CA PHE A 160 21.72 2.49 -6.11
C PHE A 160 22.66 2.81 -7.28
N PHE A 161 23.97 2.83 -7.02
CA PHE A 161 24.97 3.13 -8.06
C PHE A 161 25.29 1.85 -8.82
N LEU A 162 24.93 1.83 -10.11
CA LEU A 162 25.09 0.69 -11.00
C LEU A 162 26.10 1.01 -12.10
N THR A 163 26.76 0.01 -12.62
CA THR A 163 27.47 0.09 -13.91
C THR A 163 26.47 0.16 -15.05
N ASP A 164 26.91 0.55 -16.23
CA ASP A 164 26.07 0.55 -17.43
C ASP A 164 25.54 -0.85 -17.75
N GLN A 165 26.38 -1.88 -17.58
CA GLN A 165 25.97 -3.27 -17.80
C GLN A 165 24.89 -3.74 -16.82
N GLU A 166 25.06 -3.47 -15.52
CA GLU A 166 24.05 -3.80 -14.51
C GLU A 166 22.73 -3.07 -14.79
N PHE A 167 22.79 -1.83 -15.23
CA PHE A 167 21.59 -1.07 -15.57
C PHE A 167 20.86 -1.67 -16.80
N ASP A 168 21.61 -2.12 -17.81
CA ASP A 168 21.03 -2.82 -18.98
C ASP A 168 20.37 -4.15 -18.58
N GLU A 169 20.97 -4.88 -17.65
CA GLU A 169 20.39 -6.12 -17.12
C GLU A 169 19.07 -5.84 -16.39
N GLU A 170 19.00 -4.77 -15.57
CA GLU A 170 17.77 -4.37 -14.88
C GLU A 170 16.67 -3.94 -15.87
N ILE A 171 17.01 -3.25 -16.95
CA ILE A 171 16.07 -2.93 -18.05
C ILE A 171 15.55 -4.22 -18.69
N ALA A 172 16.46 -5.13 -19.08
CA ALA A 172 16.09 -6.36 -19.76
C ALA A 172 15.14 -7.25 -18.93
N ARG A 173 15.29 -7.20 -17.60
CA ARG A 173 14.41 -7.91 -16.63
C ARG A 173 13.12 -7.16 -16.29
N ASN A 174 12.90 -5.96 -16.88
CA ASN A 174 11.77 -5.08 -16.54
C ASN A 174 11.67 -4.75 -15.03
N HIS A 175 12.83 -4.58 -14.39
CA HIS A 175 12.91 -4.29 -12.94
C HIS A 175 12.72 -2.81 -12.63
N PHE A 176 12.72 -1.92 -13.62
CA PHE A 176 12.40 -0.51 -13.41
C PHE A 176 10.91 -0.23 -13.61
N LEU A 177 10.35 0.63 -12.78
CA LEU A 177 9.04 1.23 -12.96
C LEU A 177 9.09 2.27 -14.10
N GLU A 178 10.16 3.04 -14.15
CA GLU A 178 10.53 3.98 -15.19
C GLU A 178 12.06 4.09 -15.27
N TRP A 179 12.59 4.51 -16.39
CA TRP A 179 13.99 4.92 -16.51
C TRP A 179 14.17 5.96 -17.62
N ALA A 180 15.18 6.83 -17.47
CA ALA A 180 15.46 7.86 -18.43
C ALA A 180 16.96 8.23 -18.48
N HIS A 181 17.37 8.84 -19.57
CA HIS A 181 18.65 9.51 -19.68
C HIS A 181 18.54 10.94 -19.16
N PHE A 182 19.45 11.35 -18.29
CA PHE A 182 19.51 12.72 -17.82
C PHE A 182 20.97 13.13 -17.54
N ALA A 183 21.39 14.29 -18.09
CA ALA A 183 22.72 14.88 -17.86
C ALA A 183 23.89 13.89 -18.09
N GLY A 184 23.80 13.04 -19.14
CA GLY A 184 24.85 12.09 -19.52
C GLY A 184 24.91 10.82 -18.69
N SER A 185 23.92 10.56 -17.84
CA SER A 185 23.79 9.32 -17.04
C SER A 185 22.38 8.78 -17.15
N ARG A 186 22.20 7.52 -16.73
CA ARG A 186 20.86 6.89 -16.67
C ARG A 186 20.37 6.89 -15.23
N TYR A 187 19.06 7.04 -15.08
CA TYR A 187 18.35 6.99 -13.81
C TYR A 187 17.13 6.11 -13.97
N GLY A 188 16.77 5.34 -12.96
CA GLY A 188 15.60 4.48 -12.98
C GLY A 188 15.09 4.17 -11.59
N THR A 189 13.79 4.04 -11.45
CA THR A 189 13.13 3.70 -10.19
C THR A 189 12.92 2.19 -10.12
N PRO A 190 13.56 1.47 -9.15
CA PRO A 190 13.32 0.04 -8.96
C PRO A 190 11.85 -0.26 -8.66
N ARG A 191 11.23 -1.16 -9.42
CA ARG A 191 9.80 -1.49 -9.36
C ARG A 191 9.41 -2.20 -8.07
N GLU A 192 10.16 -3.25 -7.71
CA GLU A 192 9.77 -4.13 -6.59
C GLU A 192 9.62 -3.40 -5.25
N PRO A 193 10.56 -2.54 -4.80
CA PRO A 193 10.41 -1.81 -3.56
C PRO A 193 9.19 -0.88 -3.55
N VAL A 194 8.89 -0.21 -4.67
CA VAL A 194 7.72 0.66 -4.84
C VAL A 194 6.43 -0.15 -4.67
N GLU A 195 6.31 -1.26 -5.40
CA GLU A 195 5.12 -2.13 -5.38
C GLU A 195 4.87 -2.73 -3.99
N ARG A 196 5.92 -3.19 -3.32
CA ARG A 196 5.86 -3.74 -1.96
C ARG A 196 5.36 -2.71 -0.95
N VAL A 197 5.85 -1.47 -1.01
CA VAL A 197 5.43 -0.41 -0.09
C VAL A 197 3.98 -0.01 -0.36
N LEU A 198 3.59 0.17 -1.62
CA LEU A 198 2.21 0.48 -1.99
C LEU A 198 1.24 -0.63 -1.53
N ALA A 199 1.61 -1.90 -1.68
CA ALA A 199 0.82 -3.04 -1.23
C ALA A 199 0.64 -3.08 0.30
N SER A 200 1.59 -2.51 1.07
CA SER A 200 1.47 -2.38 2.53
C SER A 200 0.52 -1.27 2.98
N GLY A 201 -0.02 -0.46 2.05
CA GLY A 201 -0.88 0.69 2.34
C GLY A 201 -0.13 2.00 2.62
N ALA A 202 1.21 1.98 2.59
CA ALA A 202 2.00 3.20 2.72
C ALA A 202 2.11 3.94 1.38
N ASN A 203 2.08 5.27 1.42
CA ASN A 203 2.24 6.09 0.22
C ASN A 203 3.70 6.11 -0.22
N VAL A 204 3.91 6.24 -1.52
CA VAL A 204 5.25 6.34 -2.13
C VAL A 204 5.41 7.68 -2.80
N LEU A 205 6.54 8.34 -2.57
CA LEU A 205 6.99 9.51 -3.33
C LEU A 205 8.15 9.11 -4.25
N LEU A 206 8.00 9.36 -5.54
CA LEU A 206 9.09 9.32 -6.52
C LEU A 206 9.59 10.74 -6.78
N GLU A 207 10.90 10.95 -6.72
CA GLU A 207 11.58 12.17 -7.18
C GLU A 207 12.25 11.84 -8.50
N ILE A 208 11.60 12.21 -9.62
CA ILE A 208 12.04 11.84 -10.97
C ILE A 208 11.88 12.98 -11.96
N GLU A 209 12.49 12.84 -13.12
CA GLU A 209 12.40 13.79 -14.22
C GLU A 209 11.11 13.59 -15.04
N ILE A 210 10.79 14.54 -15.92
CA ILE A 210 9.52 14.60 -16.65
C ILE A 210 9.28 13.35 -17.50
N GLU A 211 10.31 12.84 -18.18
CA GLU A 211 10.18 11.64 -19.03
C GLU A 211 9.86 10.40 -18.18
N GLY A 212 10.45 10.27 -17.00
CA GLY A 212 10.08 9.24 -16.03
C GLY A 212 8.63 9.40 -15.56
N ALA A 213 8.19 10.61 -15.26
CA ALA A 213 6.81 10.89 -14.87
C ALA A 213 5.79 10.48 -15.94
N LYS A 214 6.09 10.71 -17.22
CA LYS A 214 5.26 10.25 -18.35
C LYS A 214 5.16 8.73 -18.40
N GLN A 215 6.28 8.02 -18.22
CA GLN A 215 6.32 6.56 -18.19
C GLN A 215 5.51 5.99 -17.02
N VAL A 216 5.65 6.58 -15.83
CA VAL A 216 4.86 6.20 -14.64
C VAL A 216 3.37 6.39 -14.91
N LYS A 217 2.95 7.54 -15.45
CA LYS A 217 1.52 7.80 -15.73
C LYS A 217 0.94 6.84 -16.74
N ALA A 218 1.71 6.45 -17.76
CA ALA A 218 1.28 5.48 -18.76
C ALA A 218 1.07 4.06 -18.19
N GLN A 219 1.90 3.64 -17.21
CA GLN A 219 1.82 2.32 -16.58
C GLN A 219 0.89 2.31 -15.36
N THR A 220 0.73 3.44 -14.69
CA THR A 220 -0.05 3.62 -13.44
C THR A 220 -0.89 4.89 -13.60
N PRO A 221 -2.03 4.82 -14.30
CA PRO A 221 -2.88 5.99 -14.56
C PRO A 221 -3.38 6.70 -13.29
N GLU A 222 -3.51 5.96 -12.17
CA GLU A 222 -3.89 6.47 -10.87
C GLU A 222 -2.77 7.20 -10.11
N ALA A 223 -1.52 7.20 -10.61
CA ALA A 223 -0.43 7.95 -10.01
C ALA A 223 -0.72 9.46 -10.02
N ILE A 224 -0.47 10.12 -8.91
CA ILE A 224 -0.67 11.56 -8.73
C ILE A 224 0.61 12.27 -9.16
N LEU A 225 0.56 12.99 -10.28
CA LEU A 225 1.70 13.74 -10.79
C LEU A 225 1.70 15.16 -10.25
N VAL A 226 2.76 15.55 -9.58
CA VAL A 226 2.95 16.89 -9.00
C VAL A 226 4.15 17.56 -9.64
N PHE A 227 3.94 18.71 -10.23
CA PHE A 227 5.00 19.57 -10.76
C PHE A 227 5.38 20.63 -9.75
N LEU A 228 6.66 20.69 -9.40
CA LEU A 228 7.20 21.69 -8.51
C LEU A 228 7.72 22.88 -9.32
N GLU A 229 7.17 24.06 -9.04
CA GLU A 229 7.53 25.29 -9.71
C GLU A 229 8.41 26.17 -8.79
N PRO A 230 9.36 26.92 -9.34
CA PRO A 230 10.03 27.96 -8.58
C PRO A 230 9.07 29.13 -8.28
N PRO A 231 9.31 29.93 -7.23
CA PRO A 231 8.52 31.13 -6.98
C PRO A 231 8.61 32.17 -8.11
N SER A 232 9.77 32.24 -8.77
CA SER A 232 10.00 33.03 -9.98
C SER A 232 11.12 32.44 -10.83
N TRP A 233 11.20 32.88 -12.10
CA TRP A 233 12.31 32.53 -12.99
C TRP A 233 13.66 33.01 -12.46
N GLU A 234 13.72 34.23 -11.95
CA GLU A 234 14.94 34.85 -11.39
C GLU A 234 15.48 34.06 -10.20
N GLU A 235 14.57 33.55 -9.36
CA GLU A 235 14.99 32.73 -8.23
C GLU A 235 15.54 31.37 -8.68
N LEU A 236 14.94 30.74 -9.69
CA LEU A 236 15.48 29.52 -10.28
C LEU A 236 16.88 29.75 -10.87
N VAL A 237 17.06 30.82 -11.65
CA VAL A 237 18.36 31.22 -12.20
C VAL A 237 19.37 31.39 -11.09
N SER A 238 19.05 32.14 -10.04
CA SER A 238 19.94 32.35 -8.89
C SER A 238 20.34 31.03 -8.20
N ARG A 239 19.40 30.10 -8.05
CA ARG A 239 19.69 28.77 -7.45
C ARG A 239 20.58 27.90 -8.34
N LEU A 240 20.43 27.99 -9.66
CA LEU A 240 21.29 27.29 -10.63
C LEU A 240 22.70 27.85 -10.66
N GLU A 241 22.84 29.18 -10.55
CA GLU A 241 24.14 29.89 -10.57
C GLU A 241 24.96 29.65 -9.30
N LYS A 242 24.34 29.54 -8.14
CA LYS A 242 25.02 29.29 -6.85
C LYS A 242 25.72 27.91 -6.78
N ARG A 243 25.48 27.01 -7.73
CA ARG A 243 26.24 25.75 -7.87
C ARG A 243 27.56 26.02 -8.61
N ALA A 244 28.51 26.69 -7.96
CA ALA A 244 29.72 27.36 -8.40
C ALA A 244 30.77 26.53 -9.20
N THR A 245 30.46 25.34 -9.70
CA THR A 245 31.41 24.45 -10.41
C THR A 245 31.13 24.32 -11.92
N ASP A 246 30.13 25.02 -12.45
CA ASP A 246 29.74 24.88 -13.85
C ASP A 246 30.37 25.95 -14.76
N SER A 247 30.78 25.52 -15.94
CA SER A 247 31.18 26.45 -17.01
C SER A 247 29.94 27.25 -17.49
N GLU A 248 30.19 28.41 -18.10
CA GLU A 248 29.15 29.28 -18.67
C GLU A 248 28.26 28.54 -19.66
N GLN A 249 28.84 27.68 -20.48
CA GLN A 249 28.11 26.84 -21.44
C GLN A 249 27.18 25.85 -20.74
N ARG A 250 27.63 25.14 -19.70
CA ARG A 250 26.76 24.21 -18.92
C ARG A 250 25.65 24.96 -18.21
N ARG A 251 25.88 26.20 -17.78
CA ARG A 251 24.83 27.03 -17.18
C ARG A 251 23.73 27.36 -18.20
N ALA A 252 24.13 27.81 -19.42
CA ALA A 252 23.19 28.11 -20.50
C ALA A 252 22.35 26.87 -20.90
N GLU A 253 22.97 25.69 -21.02
CA GLU A 253 22.28 24.42 -21.29
C GLU A 253 21.25 24.08 -20.20
N ARG A 254 21.60 24.28 -18.90
CA ARG A 254 20.65 24.04 -17.79
C ARG A 254 19.49 25.01 -17.76
N LEU A 255 19.72 26.28 -18.10
CA LEU A 255 18.65 27.26 -18.17
C LEU A 255 17.70 26.97 -19.33
N ALA A 256 18.22 26.58 -20.50
CA ALA A 256 17.39 26.15 -21.62
C ALA A 256 16.54 24.92 -21.27
N LEU A 257 17.17 23.91 -20.64
CA LEU A 257 16.46 22.72 -20.19
C LEU A 257 15.36 23.06 -19.15
N ALA A 258 15.65 23.97 -18.22
CA ALA A 258 14.66 24.39 -17.22
C ALA A 258 13.45 25.10 -17.84
N GLN A 259 13.64 25.85 -18.93
CA GLN A 259 12.53 26.45 -19.68
C GLN A 259 11.65 25.38 -20.37
N GLU A 260 12.28 24.38 -20.98
CA GLU A 260 11.57 23.23 -21.59
C GLU A 260 10.81 22.45 -20.50
N GLU A 261 11.43 22.21 -19.36
CA GLU A 261 10.80 21.53 -18.24
C GLU A 261 9.58 22.31 -17.70
N LEU A 262 9.67 23.63 -17.57
CA LEU A 262 8.53 24.48 -17.15
C LEU A 262 7.39 24.43 -18.18
N ALA A 263 7.66 24.36 -19.47
CA ALA A 263 6.64 24.24 -20.51
C ALA A 263 5.84 22.92 -20.39
N ALA A 264 6.44 21.86 -19.84
CA ALA A 264 5.79 20.57 -19.65
C ALA A 264 4.89 20.51 -18.41
N ALA A 265 4.82 21.56 -17.58
CA ALA A 265 4.03 21.59 -16.33
C ALA A 265 2.54 21.29 -16.55
N SER A 266 1.98 21.59 -17.72
CA SER A 266 0.57 21.32 -18.07
C SER A 266 0.21 19.83 -18.14
N PHE A 267 1.18 18.93 -18.24
CA PHE A 267 0.99 17.48 -18.23
C PHE A 267 0.66 16.94 -16.83
N PHE A 268 0.98 17.66 -15.78
CA PHE A 268 0.89 17.21 -14.41
C PHE A 268 -0.50 17.49 -13.79
N ASP A 269 -0.96 16.60 -12.89
CA ASP A 269 -2.27 16.72 -12.24
C ASP A 269 -2.30 17.93 -11.28
N HIS A 270 -1.15 18.26 -10.66
CA HIS A 270 -1.03 19.38 -9.72
C HIS A 270 0.25 20.16 -9.96
N ARG A 271 0.17 21.49 -9.77
CA ARG A 271 1.31 22.41 -9.81
C ARG A 271 1.46 23.05 -8.44
N LEU A 272 2.65 22.97 -7.86
CA LEU A 272 2.95 23.54 -6.53
C LEU A 272 4.15 24.47 -6.63
N VAL A 273 3.97 25.69 -6.16
CA VAL A 273 5.06 26.67 -6.09
C VAL A 273 5.90 26.41 -4.83
N ASN A 274 7.22 26.26 -4.98
CA ASN A 274 8.14 26.05 -3.88
C ASN A 274 8.60 27.40 -3.27
N ASP A 275 7.66 28.06 -2.62
CA ASP A 275 7.89 29.27 -1.81
C ASP A 275 8.36 28.91 -0.40
N GLN A 276 7.66 27.95 0.25
CA GLN A 276 7.98 27.42 1.57
C GLN A 276 7.88 25.91 1.56
N VAL A 277 8.93 25.25 2.00
CA VAL A 277 9.05 23.78 1.99
C VAL A 277 7.89 23.13 2.75
N GLU A 278 7.52 23.67 3.91
CA GLU A 278 6.48 23.16 4.78
C GLU A 278 5.10 23.16 4.10
N ASN A 279 4.79 24.21 3.33
CA ASN A 279 3.54 24.32 2.58
C ASN A 279 3.44 23.26 1.48
N VAL A 280 4.51 23.07 0.72
CA VAL A 280 4.58 22.03 -0.32
C VAL A 280 4.44 20.65 0.29
N VAL A 281 5.17 20.34 1.36
CA VAL A 281 5.07 19.06 2.07
C VAL A 281 3.65 18.81 2.57
N LYS A 282 3.03 19.80 3.23
CA LYS A 282 1.64 19.70 3.71
C LYS A 282 0.67 19.38 2.56
N LYS A 283 0.85 20.02 1.41
CA LYS A 283 0.02 19.79 0.23
C LYS A 283 0.21 18.37 -0.32
N LEU A 284 1.46 17.90 -0.46
CA LEU A 284 1.75 16.52 -0.88
C LEU A 284 1.10 15.49 0.04
N LEU A 285 1.20 15.69 1.37
CA LEU A 285 0.55 14.80 2.34
C LEU A 285 -0.97 14.80 2.17
N SER A 286 -1.58 15.96 1.91
CA SER A 286 -3.04 16.07 1.70
C SER A 286 -3.50 15.38 0.43
N LEU A 287 -2.75 15.46 -0.67
CA LEU A 287 -3.07 14.80 -1.94
C LEU A 287 -3.10 13.27 -1.80
N ALA A 288 -2.19 12.72 -1.01
CA ALA A 288 -2.16 11.29 -0.73
C ALA A 288 -3.26 10.84 0.25
N SER A 289 -3.81 11.75 1.06
CA SER A 289 -4.86 11.44 2.04
C SER A 289 -6.29 11.63 1.49
N ALA A 290 -6.46 12.30 0.35
CA ALA A 290 -7.77 12.47 -0.28
C ALA A 290 -8.29 11.11 -0.82
N HIS A 291 -9.50 10.71 -0.41
CA HIS A 291 -10.17 9.48 -0.85
C HIS A 291 -10.77 9.62 -2.24
#